data_6005bff1a3b0e3154695609eeb35d1f9
#
_entry.id   6005bff1a3b0e3154695609eeb35d1f9
#
_cell.length_a   1.000
_cell.length_b   1.000
_cell.length_c   1.000
_cell.angle_alpha   90.00
_cell.angle_beta   90.00
_cell.angle_gamma   90.00
#
_symmetry.space_group_name_H-M   'P 1'
#
loop_
_entity.id
_entity.type
_entity.pdbx_description
1 polymer ?
#
loop_
_entity_poly.entity_id
_entity_poly.type
_entity_poly.pdbx_seq_one_letter_code
_entity_poly.pdbx_strand_id
1 'polypeptide(L)'
;MILVVEDDPEVQEMMRFVLHEADFLVSVVKNAHDALAFIRKHTPALILLDWMLPGASGIELARELKRNHATREIPIIMLTAKGEEDDKILGLSSGADDYVTKPFSSREMVARIKAVLRRTAIYEGEEVVEYGEIRLDPATRRVTACESAITLGPTEFRLLHFLMLHPERIHSRSRLLDRVWGTSVAIEERTVDVYMRRLRKALRESHCDQYLETVRSAGYRLSRAVHDAKT
;
A
#
# COMPACT_ATOMS: atom_id res chain seq x y z
N MET A 1 12.62 -10.87 -6.16
CA MET A 1 13.53 -10.73 -5.01
C MET A 1 12.86 -9.86 -3.96
N ILE A 2 12.90 -10.29 -2.69
CA ILE A 2 12.40 -9.56 -1.52
C ILE A 2 13.60 -8.97 -0.77
N LEU A 3 13.52 -7.71 -0.39
CA LEU A 3 14.50 -7.06 0.50
C LEU A 3 13.95 -7.09 1.93
N VAL A 4 14.72 -7.63 2.85
CA VAL A 4 14.44 -7.61 4.29
C VAL A 4 15.37 -6.59 4.94
N VAL A 5 14.79 -5.65 5.70
CA VAL A 5 15.52 -4.64 6.47
C VAL A 5 15.21 -4.89 7.95
N GLU A 6 16.14 -5.51 8.64
CA GLU A 6 16.00 -6.01 10.02
C GLU A 6 17.39 -6.00 10.66
N ASP A 7 17.55 -5.54 11.87
CA ASP A 7 18.85 -5.45 12.54
C ASP A 7 19.17 -6.69 13.39
N ASP A 8 18.15 -7.40 13.87
CA ASP A 8 18.30 -8.62 14.68
C ASP A 8 18.77 -9.81 13.82
N PRO A 9 19.97 -10.40 14.09
CA PRO A 9 20.50 -11.51 13.32
C PRO A 9 19.63 -12.78 13.37
N GLU A 10 18.96 -13.04 14.49
CA GLU A 10 18.10 -14.23 14.64
C GLU A 10 16.85 -14.09 13.78
N VAL A 11 16.25 -12.91 13.76
CA VAL A 11 15.11 -12.59 12.91
C VAL A 11 15.49 -12.62 11.43
N GLN A 12 16.68 -12.10 11.08
CA GLN A 12 17.22 -12.19 9.72
C GLN A 12 17.34 -13.63 9.22
N GLU A 13 17.91 -14.53 10.04
CA GLU A 13 18.09 -15.94 9.69
C GLU A 13 16.75 -16.65 9.54
N MET A 14 15.84 -16.43 10.48
CA MET A 14 14.47 -16.94 10.39
C MET A 14 13.78 -16.47 9.10
N MET A 15 13.91 -15.19 8.75
CA MET A 15 13.32 -14.64 7.54
C MET A 15 13.92 -15.26 6.27
N ARG A 16 15.25 -15.42 6.21
CA ARG A 16 15.92 -16.10 5.10
C ARG A 16 15.37 -17.50 4.91
N PHE A 17 15.29 -18.28 5.99
CA PHE A 17 14.78 -19.64 5.95
C PHE A 17 13.33 -19.69 5.45
N VAL A 18 12.43 -18.92 6.10
CA VAL A 18 10.99 -18.92 5.77
C VAL A 18 10.72 -18.49 4.33
N LEU A 19 11.43 -17.46 3.86
CA LEU A 19 11.22 -16.94 2.51
C LEU A 19 11.84 -17.83 1.44
N HIS A 20 12.97 -18.47 1.73
CA HIS A 20 13.58 -19.46 0.84
C HIS A 20 12.69 -20.70 0.67
N GLU A 21 12.11 -21.22 1.77
CA GLU A 21 11.14 -22.32 1.74
C GLU A 21 9.87 -21.98 0.94
N ALA A 22 9.58 -20.70 0.78
CA ALA A 22 8.46 -20.21 -0.02
C ALA A 22 8.85 -19.83 -1.47
N ASP A 23 10.06 -20.23 -1.92
CA ASP A 23 10.63 -19.99 -3.26
C ASP A 23 10.88 -18.50 -3.58
N PHE A 24 11.14 -17.68 -2.56
CA PHE A 24 11.52 -16.29 -2.78
C PHE A 24 13.04 -16.10 -2.77
N LEU A 25 13.53 -15.32 -3.74
CA LEU A 25 14.88 -14.75 -3.66
C LEU A 25 14.90 -13.65 -2.61
N VAL A 26 15.85 -13.71 -1.67
CA VAL A 26 15.92 -12.81 -0.51
C VAL A 26 17.28 -12.13 -0.43
N SER A 27 17.25 -10.83 -0.17
CA SER A 27 18.41 -10.06 0.29
C SER A 27 18.10 -9.46 1.65
N VAL A 28 19.08 -9.43 2.53
CA VAL A 28 18.89 -8.92 3.90
C VAL A 28 19.92 -7.85 4.19
N VAL A 29 19.49 -6.74 4.76
CA VAL A 29 20.32 -5.62 5.21
C VAL A 29 19.94 -5.22 6.64
N LYS A 30 20.86 -4.55 7.36
CA LYS A 30 20.74 -4.33 8.81
C LYS A 30 20.13 -2.97 9.18
N ASN A 31 20.10 -2.02 8.28
CA ASN A 31 19.72 -0.64 8.58
C ASN A 31 19.23 0.11 7.32
N ALA A 32 18.71 1.29 7.54
CA ALA A 32 18.17 2.15 6.49
C ALA A 32 19.23 2.56 5.44
N HIS A 33 20.46 2.83 5.87
CA HIS A 33 21.56 3.24 4.96
C HIS A 33 21.89 2.12 3.96
N ASP A 34 22.05 0.90 4.44
CA ASP A 34 22.34 -0.28 3.61
C ASP A 34 21.15 -0.59 2.68
N ALA A 35 19.91 -0.39 3.17
CA ALA A 35 18.71 -0.55 2.36
C ALA A 35 18.68 0.42 1.18
N LEU A 36 18.95 1.70 1.41
CA LEU A 36 19.03 2.71 0.36
C LEU A 36 20.18 2.43 -0.63
N ALA A 37 21.35 2.00 -0.13
CA ALA A 37 22.48 1.62 -0.98
C ALA A 37 22.16 0.40 -1.85
N PHE A 38 21.43 -0.57 -1.32
CA PHE A 38 20.97 -1.75 -2.05
C PHE A 38 19.93 -1.37 -3.14
N ILE A 39 18.92 -0.57 -2.77
CA ILE A 39 17.81 -0.20 -3.67
C ILE A 39 18.30 0.63 -4.86
N ARG A 40 19.37 1.44 -4.70
CA ARG A 40 20.01 2.17 -5.81
C ARG A 40 20.57 1.26 -6.89
N LYS A 41 20.94 0.03 -6.56
CA LYS A 41 21.55 -0.96 -7.47
C LYS A 41 20.56 -2.02 -7.94
N HIS A 42 19.56 -2.31 -7.13
CA HIS A 42 18.60 -3.38 -7.35
C HIS A 42 17.19 -2.91 -6.99
N THR A 43 16.22 -3.18 -7.83
CA THR A 43 14.82 -2.89 -7.53
C THR A 43 14.17 -4.14 -6.93
N PRO A 44 13.90 -4.19 -5.61
CA PRO A 44 13.20 -5.32 -5.01
C PRO A 44 11.72 -5.31 -5.44
N ALA A 45 11.13 -6.51 -5.55
CA ALA A 45 9.70 -6.65 -5.81
C ALA A 45 8.84 -6.30 -4.58
N LEU A 46 9.44 -6.36 -3.37
CA LEU A 46 8.79 -6.04 -2.11
C LEU A 46 9.86 -5.81 -1.03
N ILE A 47 9.58 -4.93 -0.09
CA ILE A 47 10.41 -4.66 1.09
C ILE A 47 9.66 -5.11 2.35
N LEU A 48 10.29 -5.98 3.15
CA LEU A 48 9.92 -6.24 4.55
C LEU A 48 10.78 -5.32 5.40
N LEU A 49 10.15 -4.45 6.18
CA LEU A 49 10.84 -3.37 6.87
C LEU A 49 10.52 -3.37 8.35
N ASP A 50 11.52 -3.60 9.19
CA ASP A 50 11.32 -3.45 10.62
C ASP A 50 11.03 -2.00 10.98
N TRP A 51 10.12 -1.83 11.91
CA TRP A 51 9.76 -0.53 12.49
C TRP A 51 10.93 0.09 13.23
N MET A 52 11.62 -0.71 14.05
CA MET A 52 12.72 -0.28 14.90
C MET A 52 14.07 -0.67 14.27
N LEU A 53 14.71 0.30 13.64
CA LEU A 53 16.05 0.12 13.09
C LEU A 53 17.05 1.02 13.82
N PRO A 54 18.31 0.61 13.93
CA PRO A 54 19.35 1.45 14.54
C PRO A 54 19.60 2.71 13.68
N GLY A 55 19.59 3.84 14.32
CA GLY A 55 19.95 5.14 13.72
C GLY A 55 18.84 5.87 12.96
N ALA A 56 17.87 5.16 12.38
CA ALA A 56 16.71 5.76 11.73
C ALA A 56 15.51 4.83 11.86
N SER A 57 14.31 5.36 12.09
CA SER A 57 13.13 4.52 12.19
C SER A 57 12.73 3.95 10.81
N GLY A 58 12.21 2.71 10.79
CA GLY A 58 11.67 2.13 9.56
C GLY A 58 10.59 2.98 8.92
N ILE A 59 9.83 3.75 9.73
CA ILE A 59 8.83 4.70 9.25
C ILE A 59 9.46 5.82 8.40
N GLU A 60 10.59 6.35 8.84
CA GLU A 60 11.30 7.42 8.12
C GLU A 60 11.80 6.90 6.79
N LEU A 61 12.38 5.69 6.77
CA LEU A 61 12.79 5.02 5.54
C LEU A 61 11.59 4.76 4.61
N ALA A 62 10.46 4.27 5.12
CA ALA A 62 9.26 4.06 4.33
C ALA A 62 8.77 5.37 3.70
N ARG A 63 8.75 6.47 4.46
CA ARG A 63 8.37 7.80 3.96
C ARG A 63 9.31 8.30 2.88
N GLU A 64 10.62 8.12 3.05
CA GLU A 64 11.63 8.50 2.07
C GLU A 64 11.43 7.73 0.76
N LEU A 65 11.30 6.40 0.83
CA LEU A 65 11.06 5.54 -0.33
C LEU A 65 9.77 5.92 -1.08
N LYS A 66 8.70 6.23 -0.35
CA LYS A 66 7.41 6.60 -0.96
C LYS A 66 7.36 8.03 -1.52
N ARG A 67 8.26 8.91 -1.11
CA ARG A 67 8.42 10.25 -1.71
C ARG A 67 9.22 10.24 -3.01
N ASN A 68 10.12 9.27 -3.16
CA ASN A 68 11.01 9.20 -4.32
C ASN A 68 10.31 8.50 -5.49
N HIS A 69 10.27 9.16 -6.65
CA HIS A 69 9.64 8.65 -7.87
C HIS A 69 10.16 7.27 -8.33
N ALA A 70 11.44 6.98 -8.11
CA ALA A 70 12.04 5.71 -8.51
C ALA A 70 11.67 4.52 -7.60
N THR A 71 11.26 4.78 -6.36
CA THR A 71 11.05 3.73 -5.33
C THR A 71 9.64 3.68 -4.77
N ARG A 72 8.82 4.69 -5.01
CA ARG A 72 7.46 4.78 -4.44
C ARG A 72 6.54 3.61 -4.80
N GLU A 73 6.77 2.99 -5.97
CA GLU A 73 6.00 1.85 -6.46
C GLU A 73 6.39 0.53 -5.78
N ILE A 74 7.53 0.48 -5.10
CA ILE A 74 7.95 -0.72 -4.39
C ILE A 74 7.02 -0.93 -3.18
N PRO A 75 6.30 -2.04 -3.09
CA PRO A 75 5.44 -2.31 -1.96
C PRO A 75 6.26 -2.57 -0.69
N ILE A 76 5.76 -2.03 0.43
CA ILE A 76 6.41 -2.13 1.75
C ILE A 76 5.44 -2.79 2.73
N ILE A 77 5.90 -3.88 3.36
CA ILE A 77 5.24 -4.47 4.52
C ILE A 77 6.06 -4.11 5.77
N MET A 78 5.43 -3.42 6.72
CA MET A 78 6.08 -3.08 7.99
C MET A 78 6.02 -4.27 8.96
N LEU A 79 7.15 -4.55 9.64
CA LEU A 79 7.22 -5.48 10.74
C LEU A 79 7.20 -4.65 12.04
N THR A 80 6.20 -4.86 12.89
CA THR A 80 6.00 -4.05 14.10
C THR A 80 5.89 -4.92 15.34
N ALA A 81 6.40 -4.47 16.47
CA ALA A 81 6.10 -5.09 17.74
C ALA A 81 4.60 -4.94 18.05
N LYS A 82 4.03 -5.84 18.85
CA LYS A 82 2.65 -5.79 19.30
C LYS A 82 2.48 -4.53 20.18
N GLY A 83 2.12 -3.41 19.58
CA GLY A 83 1.94 -2.11 20.20
C GLY A 83 0.55 -1.54 19.90
N GLU A 84 0.28 -0.38 20.43
CA GLU A 84 -1.01 0.29 20.40
C GLU A 84 -1.56 0.48 18.97
N GLU A 85 -2.88 0.58 18.85
CA GLU A 85 -3.60 0.81 17.59
C GLU A 85 -3.06 2.02 16.81
N ASP A 86 -2.56 3.04 17.55
CA ASP A 86 -1.94 4.23 16.99
C ASP A 86 -0.65 3.95 16.21
N ASP A 87 0.16 2.95 16.60
CA ASP A 87 1.37 2.56 15.88
C ASP A 87 1.06 1.95 14.51
N LYS A 88 -0.01 1.15 14.43
CA LYS A 88 -0.47 0.57 13.15
C LYS A 88 -0.96 1.66 12.20
N ILE A 89 -1.73 2.63 12.71
CA ILE A 89 -2.21 3.80 11.96
C ILE A 89 -1.03 4.65 11.50
N LEU A 90 -0.02 4.84 12.35
CA LEU A 90 1.19 5.59 12.04
C LEU A 90 2.02 4.89 10.95
N GLY A 91 2.20 3.56 11.04
CA GLY A 91 2.88 2.75 10.03
C GLY A 91 2.19 2.83 8.66
N LEU A 92 0.88 2.65 8.63
CA LEU A 92 0.10 2.82 7.40
C LEU A 92 0.15 4.27 6.90
N SER A 93 0.08 5.27 7.77
CA SER A 93 0.19 6.69 7.36
C SER A 93 1.58 7.05 6.81
N SER A 94 2.63 6.25 7.06
CA SER A 94 3.97 6.43 6.51
C SER A 94 4.13 6.04 5.04
N GLY A 95 3.17 5.31 4.47
CA GLY A 95 3.25 4.84 3.09
C GLY A 95 3.31 3.33 2.93
N ALA A 96 3.41 2.55 4.01
CA ALA A 96 3.41 1.09 3.94
C ALA A 96 2.12 0.55 3.30
N ASP A 97 2.22 -0.58 2.61
CA ASP A 97 1.13 -1.24 1.90
C ASP A 97 0.42 -2.29 2.77
N ASP A 98 1.14 -2.82 3.75
CA ASP A 98 0.62 -3.74 4.77
C ASP A 98 1.52 -3.69 6.02
N TYR A 99 1.11 -4.36 7.10
CA TYR A 99 1.92 -4.56 8.30
C TYR A 99 1.75 -5.97 8.87
N VAL A 100 2.76 -6.43 9.59
CA VAL A 100 2.78 -7.71 10.31
C VAL A 100 3.26 -7.46 11.72
N THR A 101 2.47 -7.88 12.72
CA THR A 101 2.84 -7.73 14.13
C THR A 101 3.71 -8.88 14.62
N LYS A 102 4.85 -8.59 15.22
CA LYS A 102 5.69 -9.55 15.92
C LYS A 102 5.05 -9.95 17.27
N PRO A 103 4.99 -11.25 17.65
CA PRO A 103 5.43 -12.40 16.89
C PRO A 103 4.41 -12.82 15.81
N PHE A 104 4.90 -13.17 14.63
CA PHE A 104 4.09 -13.60 13.51
C PHE A 104 4.36 -15.07 13.15
N SER A 105 3.40 -15.73 12.52
CA SER A 105 3.62 -17.04 11.96
C SER A 105 4.24 -16.94 10.56
N SER A 106 5.11 -17.90 10.20
CA SER A 106 5.67 -18.01 8.85
C SER A 106 4.60 -18.07 7.78
N ARG A 107 3.49 -18.76 8.06
CA ARG A 107 2.33 -18.87 7.16
C ARG A 107 1.67 -17.50 6.92
N GLU A 108 1.47 -16.72 7.98
CA GLU A 108 0.88 -15.39 7.88
C GLU A 108 1.75 -14.47 7.02
N MET A 109 3.06 -14.42 7.31
CA MET A 109 4.00 -13.60 6.55
C MET A 109 4.01 -13.95 5.08
N VAL A 110 4.16 -15.21 4.72
CA VAL A 110 4.18 -15.68 3.33
C VAL A 110 2.84 -15.38 2.65
N ALA A 111 1.71 -15.56 3.33
CA ALA A 111 0.39 -15.24 2.78
C ALA A 111 0.25 -13.75 2.47
N ARG A 112 0.72 -12.86 3.36
CA ARG A 112 0.71 -11.40 3.15
C ARG A 112 1.62 -10.98 2.00
N ILE A 113 2.84 -11.51 1.94
CA ILE A 113 3.77 -11.26 0.83
C ILE A 113 3.14 -11.67 -0.51
N LYS A 114 2.62 -12.90 -0.59
CA LYS A 114 1.94 -13.38 -1.81
C LYS A 114 0.72 -12.52 -2.16
N ALA A 115 -0.05 -12.09 -1.18
CA ALA A 115 -1.17 -11.19 -1.39
C ALA A 115 -0.73 -9.84 -1.95
N VAL A 116 0.31 -9.22 -1.39
CA VAL A 116 0.86 -7.94 -1.87
C VAL A 116 1.45 -8.10 -3.27
N LEU A 117 2.27 -9.11 -3.53
CA LEU A 117 2.88 -9.36 -4.86
C LEU A 117 1.84 -9.69 -5.94
N ARG A 118 0.85 -10.52 -5.65
CA ARG A 118 -0.25 -10.81 -6.58
C ARG A 118 -0.97 -9.55 -6.99
N ARG A 119 -1.14 -8.62 -6.09
CA ARG A 119 -1.81 -7.35 -6.31
C ARG A 119 -1.03 -6.43 -7.25
N THR A 120 0.28 -6.56 -7.35
CA THR A 120 1.10 -5.83 -8.32
C THR A 120 1.06 -6.46 -9.72
N ALA A 121 0.70 -7.74 -9.83
CA ALA A 121 0.69 -8.50 -11.09
C ALA A 121 -0.69 -8.53 -11.81
N ILE A 122 -1.79 -8.17 -11.14
CA ILE A 122 -3.18 -8.38 -11.67
C ILE A 122 -3.57 -7.39 -12.78
N TYR A 123 -2.80 -6.36 -13.04
CA TYR A 123 -3.20 -5.29 -13.97
C TYR A 123 -2.63 -5.38 -15.40
N GLU A 124 -1.96 -6.49 -15.75
CA GLU A 124 -1.50 -6.69 -17.12
C GLU A 124 -2.72 -7.01 -18.03
N GLY A 125 -3.12 -6.04 -18.83
CA GLY A 125 -4.16 -6.22 -19.86
C GLY A 125 -5.55 -5.66 -19.55
N GLU A 126 -5.74 -4.93 -18.45
CA GLU A 126 -7.01 -4.24 -18.19
C GLU A 126 -7.12 -2.92 -18.99
N GLU A 127 -8.35 -2.59 -19.39
CA GLU A 127 -8.62 -1.37 -20.13
C GLU A 127 -8.50 -0.10 -19.26
N VAL A 128 -8.19 1.01 -19.90
CA VAL A 128 -8.18 2.33 -19.25
C VAL A 128 -9.57 2.65 -18.72
N VAL A 129 -9.64 3.08 -17.46
CA VAL A 129 -10.90 3.45 -16.81
C VAL A 129 -10.96 4.97 -16.64
N GLU A 130 -12.08 5.57 -17.01
CA GLU A 130 -12.32 7.01 -16.86
C GLU A 130 -13.59 7.27 -16.04
N TYR A 131 -13.51 8.23 -15.13
CA TYR A 131 -14.65 8.69 -14.34
C TYR A 131 -14.49 10.17 -13.99
N GLY A 132 -15.34 11.01 -14.54
CA GLY A 132 -15.17 12.46 -14.48
C GLY A 132 -13.87 12.89 -15.12
N GLU A 133 -13.12 13.68 -14.44
CA GLU A 133 -11.81 14.15 -14.84
C GLU A 133 -10.67 13.19 -14.43
N ILE A 134 -10.99 12.04 -13.83
CA ILE A 134 -9.99 11.03 -13.42
C ILE A 134 -9.86 9.99 -14.53
N ARG A 135 -8.63 9.77 -14.99
CA ARG A 135 -8.26 8.70 -15.91
C ARG A 135 -7.21 7.81 -15.26
N LEU A 136 -7.45 6.51 -15.26
CA LEU A 136 -6.56 5.50 -14.68
C LEU A 136 -6.23 4.46 -15.74
N ASP A 137 -4.93 4.27 -15.98
CA ASP A 137 -4.38 3.28 -16.91
C ASP A 137 -3.75 2.15 -16.08
N PRO A 138 -4.37 0.96 -16.04
CA PRO A 138 -3.84 -0.16 -15.27
C PRO A 138 -2.53 -0.70 -15.82
N ALA A 139 -2.35 -0.74 -17.14
CA ALA A 139 -1.17 -1.30 -17.79
C ALA A 139 0.09 -0.48 -17.49
N THR A 140 -0.02 0.84 -17.50
CA THR A 140 1.10 1.75 -17.18
C THR A 140 1.12 2.21 -15.73
N ARG A 141 0.09 1.87 -14.95
CA ARG A 141 -0.15 2.33 -13.56
C ARG A 141 -0.16 3.85 -13.42
N ARG A 142 -0.57 4.54 -14.47
CA ARG A 142 -0.69 5.99 -14.48
C ARG A 142 -2.09 6.43 -14.10
N VAL A 143 -2.15 7.50 -13.32
CA VAL A 143 -3.40 8.18 -12.98
C VAL A 143 -3.23 9.65 -13.33
N THR A 144 -4.22 10.21 -14.00
CA THR A 144 -4.32 11.65 -14.22
C THR A 144 -5.68 12.14 -13.70
N ALA A 145 -5.70 13.36 -13.21
CA ALA A 145 -6.91 14.05 -12.81
C ALA A 145 -6.83 15.51 -13.27
N CYS A 146 -7.81 16.00 -14.03
CA CYS A 146 -7.76 17.29 -14.71
C CYS A 146 -6.45 17.45 -15.51
N GLU A 147 -6.07 16.43 -16.30
CA GLU A 147 -4.84 16.36 -17.11
C GLU A 147 -3.52 16.35 -16.32
N SER A 148 -3.58 16.55 -15.01
CA SER A 148 -2.40 16.52 -14.13
C SER A 148 -2.10 15.09 -13.65
N ALA A 149 -0.81 14.71 -13.66
CA ALA A 149 -0.39 13.39 -13.19
C ALA A 149 -0.56 13.28 -11.67
N ILE A 150 -1.25 12.25 -11.22
CA ILE A 150 -1.47 11.93 -9.80
C ILE A 150 -0.58 10.79 -9.39
N THR A 151 0.18 11.01 -8.30
CA THR A 151 1.04 9.98 -7.71
C THR A 151 0.27 9.20 -6.65
N LEU A 152 0.09 7.90 -6.88
CA LEU A 152 -0.52 6.97 -5.94
C LEU A 152 0.44 5.84 -5.60
N GLY A 153 0.42 5.38 -4.34
CA GLY A 153 1.04 4.11 -3.97
C GLY A 153 0.24 2.92 -4.51
N PRO A 154 0.82 1.70 -4.45
CA PRO A 154 0.17 0.51 -5.01
C PRO A 154 -1.23 0.23 -4.46
N THR A 155 -1.46 0.50 -3.20
CA THR A 155 -2.75 0.24 -2.53
C THR A 155 -3.77 1.33 -2.82
N GLU A 156 -3.37 2.60 -2.83
CA GLU A 156 -4.22 3.72 -3.24
C GLU A 156 -4.67 3.57 -4.69
N PHE A 157 -3.76 3.14 -5.58
CA PHE A 157 -4.07 2.87 -6.98
C PHE A 157 -5.18 1.81 -7.10
N ARG A 158 -5.05 0.67 -6.40
CA ARG A 158 -6.06 -0.39 -6.40
C ARG A 158 -7.39 0.06 -5.84
N LEU A 159 -7.36 0.84 -4.75
CA LEU A 159 -8.57 1.35 -4.13
C LEU A 159 -9.31 2.27 -5.09
N LEU A 160 -8.60 3.18 -5.75
CA LEU A 160 -9.18 4.05 -6.78
C LEU A 160 -9.72 3.24 -7.95
N HIS A 161 -8.93 2.32 -8.49
CA HIS A 161 -9.34 1.46 -9.62
C HIS A 161 -10.62 0.67 -9.30
N PHE A 162 -10.68 0.04 -8.12
CA PHE A 162 -11.88 -0.67 -7.69
C PHE A 162 -13.10 0.24 -7.61
N LEU A 163 -12.95 1.45 -7.06
CA LEU A 163 -14.05 2.42 -6.97
C LEU A 163 -14.48 2.93 -8.34
N MET A 164 -13.54 3.15 -9.27
CA MET A 164 -13.82 3.57 -10.64
C MET A 164 -14.52 2.49 -11.48
N LEU A 165 -14.24 1.23 -11.23
CA LEU A 165 -14.96 0.10 -11.86
C LEU A 165 -16.40 -0.09 -11.32
N HIS A 166 -16.69 0.49 -10.15
CA HIS A 166 -17.97 0.34 -9.48
C HIS A 166 -18.53 1.70 -9.02
N PRO A 167 -18.65 2.69 -9.92
CA PRO A 167 -19.09 4.03 -9.56
C PRO A 167 -20.52 4.02 -9.02
N GLU A 168 -20.88 5.04 -8.25
CA GLU A 168 -22.20 5.27 -7.65
C GLU A 168 -22.67 4.18 -6.66
N ARG A 169 -21.84 3.16 -6.41
CA ARG A 169 -22.15 2.09 -5.45
C ARG A 169 -21.50 2.35 -4.11
N ILE A 170 -22.26 2.14 -3.04
CA ILE A 170 -21.74 2.19 -1.68
C ILE A 170 -21.05 0.86 -1.38
N HIS A 171 -19.81 0.94 -0.92
CA HIS A 171 -19.01 -0.21 -0.49
C HIS A 171 -18.70 -0.10 1.00
N SER A 172 -19.06 -1.14 1.77
CA SER A 172 -18.69 -1.23 3.19
C SER A 172 -17.17 -1.32 3.34
N ARG A 173 -16.66 -0.98 4.53
CA ARG A 173 -15.23 -1.11 4.85
C ARG A 173 -14.74 -2.54 4.70
N SER A 174 -15.50 -3.51 5.21
CA SER A 174 -15.20 -4.93 5.05
C SER A 174 -15.10 -5.34 3.58
N ARG A 175 -16.05 -4.93 2.73
CA ARG A 175 -16.02 -5.24 1.30
C ARG A 175 -14.81 -4.60 0.59
N LEU A 176 -14.48 -3.36 0.91
CA LEU A 176 -13.27 -2.70 0.37
C LEU A 176 -12.01 -3.42 0.83
N LEU A 177 -11.96 -3.81 2.09
CA LEU A 177 -10.85 -4.59 2.65
C LEU A 177 -10.66 -5.90 1.87
N ASP A 178 -11.70 -6.70 1.72
CA ASP A 178 -11.66 -7.96 1.00
C ASP A 178 -11.22 -7.81 -0.46
N ARG A 179 -11.72 -6.79 -1.14
CA ARG A 179 -11.44 -6.57 -2.57
C ARG A 179 -10.06 -5.97 -2.84
N VAL A 180 -9.62 -5.06 -1.99
CA VAL A 180 -8.34 -4.34 -2.18
C VAL A 180 -7.19 -5.05 -1.46
N TRP A 181 -7.42 -5.66 -0.30
CA TRP A 181 -6.39 -6.36 0.48
C TRP A 181 -6.49 -7.89 0.43
N GLY A 182 -7.65 -8.44 0.06
CA GLY A 182 -7.91 -9.88 -0.05
C GLY A 182 -8.42 -10.51 1.26
N THR A 183 -9.17 -11.60 1.13
CA THR A 183 -9.90 -12.25 2.24
C THR A 183 -9.00 -12.99 3.24
N SER A 184 -7.74 -13.25 2.91
CA SER A 184 -6.82 -14.06 3.74
C SER A 184 -5.98 -13.24 4.72
N VAL A 185 -6.25 -11.95 4.87
CA VAL A 185 -5.41 -11.05 5.67
C VAL A 185 -6.23 -10.48 6.83
N ALA A 186 -5.82 -10.77 8.07
CA ALA A 186 -6.41 -10.18 9.27
C ALA A 186 -5.99 -8.70 9.40
N ILE A 187 -6.59 -7.83 8.59
CA ILE A 187 -6.42 -6.38 8.61
C ILE A 187 -7.67 -5.76 9.18
N GLU A 188 -7.53 -4.76 10.03
CA GLU A 188 -8.65 -4.03 10.63
C GLU A 188 -9.35 -3.14 9.58
N GLU A 189 -10.67 -3.00 9.67
CA GLU A 189 -11.47 -2.15 8.76
C GLU A 189 -11.02 -0.69 8.76
N ARG A 190 -10.44 -0.19 9.85
CA ARG A 190 -9.87 1.17 9.95
C ARG A 190 -8.74 1.43 8.96
N THR A 191 -8.06 0.39 8.49
CA THR A 191 -7.06 0.51 7.42
C THR A 191 -7.65 1.17 6.18
N VAL A 192 -8.89 0.85 5.84
CA VAL A 192 -9.59 1.48 4.70
C VAL A 192 -9.70 2.99 4.88
N ASP A 193 -9.98 3.47 6.09
CA ASP A 193 -10.13 4.91 6.37
C ASP A 193 -8.81 5.66 6.15
N VAL A 194 -7.68 5.03 6.52
CA VAL A 194 -6.34 5.61 6.29
C VAL A 194 -6.07 5.76 4.79
N TYR A 195 -6.35 4.72 4.00
CA TYR A 195 -6.11 4.77 2.56
C TYR A 195 -7.10 5.69 1.82
N MET A 196 -8.34 5.77 2.27
CA MET A 196 -9.29 6.78 1.76
C MET A 196 -8.83 8.21 2.04
N ARG A 197 -8.23 8.46 3.22
CA ARG A 197 -7.63 9.77 3.55
C ARG A 197 -6.44 10.09 2.64
N ARG A 198 -5.58 9.13 2.39
CA ARG A 198 -4.42 9.29 1.49
C ARG A 198 -4.87 9.56 0.06
N LEU A 199 -5.83 8.78 -0.44
CA LEU A 199 -6.38 8.95 -1.78
C LEU A 199 -7.00 10.32 -1.95
N ARG A 200 -7.79 10.80 -0.98
CA ARG A 200 -8.30 12.18 -0.98
C ARG A 200 -7.19 13.21 -1.02
N LYS A 201 -6.14 13.01 -0.20
CA LYS A 201 -5.00 13.93 -0.18
C LYS A 201 -4.32 14.00 -1.55
N ALA A 202 -4.14 12.88 -2.24
CA ALA A 202 -3.52 12.83 -3.56
C ALA A 202 -4.38 13.52 -4.64
N LEU A 203 -5.72 13.41 -4.55
CA LEU A 203 -6.65 14.00 -5.51
C LEU A 203 -7.04 15.47 -5.20
N ARG A 204 -6.57 16.03 -4.09
CA ARG A 204 -6.99 17.36 -3.62
C ARG A 204 -6.55 18.49 -4.53
N GLU A 205 -5.33 18.44 -5.06
CA GLU A 205 -4.80 19.50 -5.94
C GLU A 205 -5.57 19.61 -7.25
N SER A 206 -6.16 18.50 -7.71
CA SER A 206 -7.04 18.47 -8.89
C SER A 206 -8.53 18.66 -8.55
N HIS A 207 -8.87 18.93 -7.30
CA HIS A 207 -10.25 19.02 -6.80
C HIS A 207 -11.12 17.77 -7.05
N CYS A 208 -10.50 16.64 -7.42
CA CYS A 208 -11.18 15.37 -7.63
C CYS A 208 -11.43 14.58 -6.35
N ASP A 209 -10.89 15.01 -5.20
CA ASP A 209 -11.15 14.41 -3.89
C ASP A 209 -12.63 14.45 -3.48
N GLN A 210 -13.40 15.40 -4.01
CA GLN A 210 -14.84 15.51 -3.80
C GLN A 210 -15.66 14.35 -4.39
N TYR A 211 -15.14 13.62 -5.39
CA TYR A 211 -15.77 12.39 -5.89
C TYR A 211 -15.77 11.27 -4.87
N LEU A 212 -14.87 11.29 -3.88
CA LEU A 212 -14.75 10.28 -2.84
C LEU A 212 -15.68 10.59 -1.67
N GLU A 213 -16.90 10.12 -1.74
CA GLU A 213 -17.91 10.36 -0.71
C GLU A 213 -17.77 9.37 0.45
N THR A 214 -17.95 9.88 1.68
CA THR A 214 -18.16 9.06 2.88
C THR A 214 -19.66 8.96 3.17
N VAL A 215 -20.22 7.79 3.04
CA VAL A 215 -21.60 7.51 3.44
C VAL A 215 -21.62 7.04 4.87
N ARG A 216 -22.09 7.89 5.80
CA ARG A 216 -22.08 7.60 7.24
C ARG A 216 -22.69 6.24 7.53
N SER A 217 -22.05 5.47 8.41
CA SER A 217 -22.44 4.12 8.82
C SER A 217 -22.49 3.06 7.72
N ALA A 218 -22.29 3.40 6.42
CA ALA A 218 -22.36 2.48 5.31
C ALA A 218 -21.00 2.23 4.62
N GLY A 219 -20.12 3.24 4.54
CA GLY A 219 -18.79 3.09 3.94
C GLY A 219 -18.44 4.21 2.97
N TYR A 220 -17.98 3.86 1.77
CA TYR A 220 -17.46 4.80 0.77
C TYR A 220 -18.05 4.57 -0.60
N ARG A 221 -18.11 5.64 -1.38
CA ARG A 221 -18.61 5.64 -2.76
C ARG A 221 -17.77 6.60 -3.61
N LEU A 222 -17.58 6.28 -4.89
CA LEU A 222 -17.17 7.24 -5.90
C LEU A 222 -18.44 7.78 -6.56
N SER A 223 -18.69 9.11 -6.49
CA SER A 223 -19.93 9.72 -6.97
C SER A 223 -19.68 11.10 -7.55
N ARG A 224 -20.41 11.43 -8.64
CA ARG A 224 -20.48 12.77 -9.24
C ARG A 224 -21.52 13.66 -8.58
N ALA A 225 -22.48 13.11 -7.86
CA ALA A 225 -23.65 13.84 -7.36
C ALA A 225 -23.32 15.03 -6.42
N VAL A 226 -22.10 15.07 -5.86
CA VAL A 226 -21.64 16.19 -5.02
C VAL A 226 -21.16 17.39 -5.87
N HIS A 227 -20.80 17.15 -7.14
CA HIS A 227 -20.30 18.19 -8.04
C HIS A 227 -21.44 19.01 -8.66
N ASP A 228 -22.57 18.36 -8.98
CA ASP A 228 -23.71 19.00 -9.62
C ASP A 228 -24.54 19.90 -8.66
N ALA A 229 -24.33 19.78 -7.35
CA ALA A 229 -25.05 20.58 -6.33
C ALA A 229 -24.41 21.94 -6.02
N LYS A 230 -23.29 22.31 -6.69
CA LYS A 230 -22.56 23.58 -6.46
C LYS A 230 -22.42 24.43 -7.70
N THR A 231 -23.11 24.10 -8.78
CA THR A 231 -23.30 24.95 -9.94
C THR A 231 -24.70 25.54 -9.93
#